data_4da84ed8bd0c68f947eba113036ae2e9
#
_entry.id   4da84ed8bd0c68f947eba113036ae2e9
#
_cell.length_a   1.000
_cell.length_b   1.000
_cell.length_c   1.000
_cell.angle_alpha   90.00
_cell.angle_beta   90.00
_cell.angle_gamma   90.00
#
_symmetry.space_group_name_H-M   'P 1'
#
loop_
_entity.id
_entity.type
_entity.pdbx_description
1 polymer ?
#
loop_
_entity_poly.entity_id
_entity_poly.type
_entity_poly.pdbx_seq_one_letter_code
_entity_poly.pdbx_strand_id
1 'polypeptide(L)'
;MILAVSVVTDFFQAVLQGVPPGTVYALVAIGFVLTYKTSGVFNFAFGAQAFASMVLFHKAADEWGWGTVPAAILSVLIFAPLLGFLLEWAVFRHLRTAPPLSTLVVSLGLTVAIPSLVTILLDFSPKSGSSPHGVVPDGRTV
;
A
#
# COMPACT_ATOMS: atom_id res chain seq x y z
N MET A 1 -29.02 3.28 32.59
CA MET A 1 -28.72 1.94 32.07
C MET A 1 -28.61 1.91 30.57
N ILE A 2 -29.51 2.52 29.80
CA ILE A 2 -29.45 2.56 28.32
C ILE A 2 -28.18 3.28 27.79
N LEU A 3 -27.83 4.43 28.39
CA LEU A 3 -26.62 5.18 27.99
C LEU A 3 -25.32 4.43 28.24
N ALA A 4 -25.24 3.61 29.30
CA ALA A 4 -24.05 2.82 29.57
C ALA A 4 -23.87 1.67 28.56
N VAL A 5 -24.97 1.08 28.12
CA VAL A 5 -24.99 0.03 27.11
C VAL A 5 -24.55 0.59 25.74
N SER A 6 -25.06 1.79 25.39
CA SER A 6 -24.65 2.44 24.12
C SER A 6 -23.15 2.78 24.10
N VAL A 7 -22.61 3.32 25.19
CA VAL A 7 -21.18 3.66 25.29
C VAL A 7 -20.29 2.41 25.14
N VAL A 8 -20.68 1.30 25.76
CA VAL A 8 -19.94 0.03 25.63
C VAL A 8 -20.01 -0.51 24.19
N THR A 9 -21.20 -0.46 23.58
CA THR A 9 -21.38 -0.90 22.19
C THR A 9 -20.57 -0.04 21.22
N ASP A 10 -20.63 1.29 21.40
CA ASP A 10 -19.89 2.23 20.55
C ASP A 10 -18.37 2.05 20.70
N PHE A 11 -17.88 1.75 21.90
CA PHE A 11 -16.48 1.43 22.14
C PHE A 11 -16.05 0.16 21.38
N PHE A 12 -16.82 -0.93 21.49
CA PHE A 12 -16.50 -2.16 20.76
C PHE A 12 -16.58 -1.97 19.25
N GLN A 13 -17.54 -1.22 18.74
CA GLN A 13 -17.65 -0.89 17.33
C GLN A 13 -16.44 -0.08 16.86
N ALA A 14 -16.02 0.93 17.62
CA ALA A 14 -14.84 1.73 17.30
C ALA A 14 -13.56 0.88 17.27
N VAL A 15 -13.39 -0.04 18.23
CA VAL A 15 -12.26 -0.97 18.25
C VAL A 15 -12.29 -1.88 17.02
N LEU A 16 -13.43 -2.49 16.71
CA LEU A 16 -13.57 -3.37 15.55
C LEU A 16 -13.33 -2.64 14.22
N GLN A 17 -13.78 -1.39 14.11
CA GLN A 17 -13.51 -0.55 12.92
C GLN A 17 -12.05 -0.10 12.84
N GLY A 18 -11.34 0.01 13.96
CA GLY A 18 -9.91 0.34 14.00
C GLY A 18 -8.98 -0.81 13.68
N VAL A 19 -9.41 -2.06 13.84
CA VAL A 19 -8.57 -3.25 13.58
C VAL A 19 -8.10 -3.33 12.11
N PRO A 20 -8.95 -3.20 11.08
CA PRO A 20 -8.49 -3.27 9.69
C PRO A 20 -7.43 -2.23 9.33
N PRO A 21 -7.64 -0.92 9.56
CA PRO A 21 -6.58 0.05 9.29
C PRO A 21 -5.35 -0.16 10.19
N GLY A 22 -5.52 -0.57 11.43
CA GLY A 22 -4.42 -0.88 12.34
C GLY A 22 -3.53 -2.00 11.85
N THR A 23 -4.10 -3.06 11.27
CA THR A 23 -3.32 -4.15 10.67
C THR A 23 -2.52 -3.70 9.46
N VAL A 24 -3.05 -2.81 8.64
CA VAL A 24 -2.32 -2.22 7.51
C VAL A 24 -1.10 -1.44 8.01
N TYR A 25 -1.27 -0.58 9.02
CA TYR A 25 -0.15 0.15 9.62
C TYR A 25 0.90 -0.79 10.23
N ALA A 26 0.49 -1.86 10.90
CA ALA A 26 1.40 -2.85 11.45
C ALA A 26 2.21 -3.55 10.35
N LEU A 27 1.59 -3.95 9.25
CA LEU A 27 2.27 -4.55 8.10
C LEU A 27 3.28 -3.59 7.46
N VAL A 28 2.91 -2.32 7.30
CA VAL A 28 3.81 -1.28 6.78
C VAL A 28 5.01 -1.11 7.71
N ALA A 29 4.79 -1.05 9.02
CA ALA A 29 5.86 -0.92 10.00
C ALA A 29 6.82 -2.12 9.98
N ILE A 30 6.29 -3.34 9.92
CA ILE A 30 7.10 -4.56 9.81
C ILE A 30 7.91 -4.54 8.51
N GLY A 31 7.31 -4.21 7.38
CA GLY A 31 7.99 -4.10 6.09
C GLY A 31 9.12 -3.07 6.13
N PHE A 32 8.88 -1.92 6.74
CA PHE A 32 9.86 -0.86 6.90
C PHE A 32 11.07 -1.31 7.76
N VAL A 33 10.80 -1.93 8.92
CA VAL A 33 11.83 -2.44 9.83
C VAL A 33 12.63 -3.57 9.16
N LEU A 34 11.95 -4.48 8.46
CA LEU A 34 12.60 -5.59 7.78
C LEU A 34 13.52 -5.09 6.66
N THR A 35 13.07 -4.15 5.86
CA THR A 35 13.88 -3.52 4.80
C THR A 35 15.11 -2.85 5.38
N TYR A 36 14.95 -2.06 6.45
CA TYR A 36 16.07 -1.43 7.12
C TYR A 36 17.06 -2.45 7.70
N LYS A 37 16.56 -3.50 8.34
CA LYS A 37 17.40 -4.53 8.96
C LYS A 37 18.20 -5.35 7.94
N THR A 38 17.65 -5.55 6.74
CA THR A 38 18.30 -6.35 5.67
C THR A 38 19.23 -5.52 4.79
N SER A 39 18.85 -4.28 4.47
CA SER A 39 19.61 -3.45 3.53
C SER A 39 20.45 -2.35 4.19
N GLY A 40 20.20 -2.03 5.47
CA GLY A 40 20.82 -0.92 6.18
C GLY A 40 20.36 0.46 5.69
N VAL A 41 19.37 0.50 4.79
CA VAL A 41 18.90 1.71 4.11
C VAL A 41 17.45 1.98 4.50
N PHE A 42 17.15 3.23 4.86
CA PHE A 42 15.78 3.67 5.08
C PHE A 42 15.06 3.84 3.75
N ASN A 43 14.10 2.95 3.47
CA ASN A 43 13.30 3.01 2.27
C ASN A 43 11.94 3.68 2.54
N PHE A 44 11.88 5.00 2.41
CA PHE A 44 10.62 5.75 2.52
C PHE A 44 9.69 5.56 1.31
N ALA A 45 10.21 5.02 0.20
CA ALA A 45 9.40 4.71 -0.97
C ALA A 45 8.50 3.46 -0.82
N PHE A 46 8.53 2.79 0.33
CA PHE A 46 7.71 1.59 0.58
C PHE A 46 6.21 1.84 0.39
N GLY A 47 5.69 2.98 0.90
CA GLY A 47 4.31 3.36 0.68
C GLY A 47 3.97 3.62 -0.79
N ALA A 48 4.88 4.21 -1.53
CA ALA A 48 4.72 4.44 -2.97
C ALA A 48 4.71 3.13 -3.78
N GLN A 49 5.52 2.14 -3.38
CA GLN A 49 5.50 0.80 -3.96
C GLN A 49 4.18 0.08 -3.70
N ALA A 50 3.64 0.19 -2.47
CA ALA A 50 2.34 -0.34 -2.12
C ALA A 50 1.22 0.32 -2.93
N PHE A 51 1.27 1.65 -3.10
CA PHE A 51 0.34 2.39 -3.95
C PHE A 51 0.40 1.91 -5.41
N ALA A 52 1.59 1.73 -5.98
CA ALA A 52 1.77 1.22 -7.34
C ALA A 52 1.12 -0.16 -7.53
N SER A 53 1.30 -1.06 -6.56
CA SER A 53 0.69 -2.39 -6.57
C SER A 53 -0.83 -2.34 -6.45
N MET A 54 -1.36 -1.40 -5.64
CA MET A 54 -2.80 -1.16 -5.50
C MET A 54 -3.42 -0.65 -6.81
N VAL A 55 -2.76 0.29 -7.49
CA VAL A 55 -3.24 0.83 -8.78
C VAL A 55 -3.30 -0.27 -9.83
N LEU A 56 -2.27 -1.13 -9.92
CA LEU A 56 -2.29 -2.25 -10.84
C LEU A 56 -3.39 -3.27 -10.49
N PHE A 57 -3.59 -3.54 -9.20
CA PHE A 57 -4.69 -4.41 -8.75
C PHE A 57 -6.05 -3.88 -9.20
N HIS A 58 -6.31 -2.59 -8.96
CA HIS A 58 -7.56 -1.95 -9.35
C HIS A 58 -7.76 -2.02 -10.87
N LYS A 59 -6.72 -1.72 -11.63
CA LYS A 59 -6.77 -1.79 -13.09
C LYS A 59 -7.05 -3.20 -13.60
N ALA A 60 -6.39 -4.20 -13.03
CA ALA A 60 -6.60 -5.59 -13.41
C ALA A 60 -7.99 -6.12 -13.02
N ALA A 61 -8.48 -5.76 -11.83
CA ALA A 61 -9.77 -6.23 -11.33
C ALA A 61 -10.95 -5.54 -12.02
N ASP A 62 -10.91 -4.22 -12.15
CA ASP A 62 -12.04 -3.41 -12.59
C ASP A 62 -12.03 -3.10 -14.10
N GLU A 63 -10.88 -2.75 -14.69
CA GLU A 63 -10.82 -2.38 -16.10
C GLU A 63 -10.60 -3.60 -17.02
N TRP A 64 -9.74 -4.54 -16.62
CA TRP A 64 -9.47 -5.75 -17.41
C TRP A 64 -10.49 -6.87 -17.13
N GLY A 65 -11.36 -6.68 -16.13
CA GLY A 65 -12.40 -7.65 -15.78
C GLY A 65 -11.85 -8.96 -15.21
N TRP A 66 -10.60 -8.96 -14.73
CA TRP A 66 -10.04 -10.12 -14.06
C TRP A 66 -10.69 -10.23 -12.67
N GLY A 67 -11.04 -11.40 -12.23
CA GLY A 67 -11.57 -11.58 -10.89
C GLY A 67 -10.58 -11.10 -9.82
N THR A 68 -11.06 -10.82 -8.60
CA THR A 68 -10.25 -10.33 -7.48
C THR A 68 -9.01 -11.19 -7.19
N VAL A 69 -9.13 -12.52 -7.28
CA VAL A 69 -8.03 -13.45 -6.99
C VAL A 69 -6.88 -13.35 -8.00
N PRO A 70 -7.09 -13.46 -9.33
CA PRO A 70 -6.00 -13.35 -10.29
C PRO A 70 -5.39 -11.94 -10.33
N ALA A 71 -6.20 -10.89 -10.12
CA ALA A 71 -5.69 -9.53 -10.01
C ALA A 71 -4.77 -9.35 -8.78
N ALA A 72 -5.13 -9.94 -7.64
CA ALA A 72 -4.30 -9.94 -6.44
C ALA A 72 -2.99 -10.71 -6.64
N ILE A 73 -3.03 -11.87 -7.28
CA ILE A 73 -1.84 -12.65 -7.60
C ILE A 73 -0.90 -11.84 -8.49
N LEU A 74 -1.42 -11.23 -9.55
CA LEU A 74 -0.62 -10.39 -10.45
C LEU A 74 0.05 -9.22 -9.72
N SER A 75 -0.71 -8.48 -8.93
CA SER A 75 -0.22 -7.24 -8.30
C SER A 75 0.72 -7.52 -7.12
N VAL A 76 0.43 -8.53 -6.28
CA VAL A 76 1.18 -8.80 -5.06
C VAL A 76 2.32 -9.78 -5.26
N LEU A 77 2.10 -10.87 -6.02
CA LEU A 77 3.13 -11.92 -6.18
C LEU A 77 4.06 -11.67 -7.37
N ILE A 78 3.64 -10.93 -8.38
CA ILE A 78 4.45 -10.70 -9.58
C ILE A 78 4.95 -9.25 -9.59
N PHE A 79 4.04 -8.29 -9.59
CA PHE A 79 4.41 -6.88 -9.79
C PHE A 79 5.15 -6.28 -8.60
N ALA A 80 4.69 -6.51 -7.36
CA ALA A 80 5.33 -5.92 -6.20
C ALA A 80 6.78 -6.39 -6.00
N PRO A 81 7.11 -7.71 -6.10
CA PRO A 81 8.50 -8.16 -6.05
C PRO A 81 9.34 -7.66 -7.24
N LEU A 82 8.76 -7.62 -8.44
CA LEU A 82 9.45 -7.11 -9.63
C LEU A 82 9.80 -5.63 -9.48
N LEU A 83 8.85 -4.82 -9.01
CA LEU A 83 9.07 -3.40 -8.73
C LEU A 83 10.13 -3.21 -7.63
N GLY A 84 10.05 -3.99 -6.56
CA GLY A 84 11.06 -3.97 -5.50
C GLY A 84 12.45 -4.34 -6.00
N PHE A 85 12.56 -5.39 -6.81
CA PHE A 85 13.82 -5.80 -7.43
C PHE A 85 14.37 -4.72 -8.38
N LEU A 86 13.50 -4.11 -9.19
CA LEU A 86 13.90 -3.04 -10.11
C LEU A 86 14.44 -1.82 -9.35
N LEU A 87 13.76 -1.41 -8.28
CA LEU A 87 14.19 -0.29 -7.44
C LEU A 87 15.50 -0.60 -6.69
N GLU A 88 15.64 -1.81 -6.19
CA GLU A 88 16.89 -2.26 -5.57
C GLU A 88 18.05 -2.20 -6.57
N TRP A 89 17.85 -2.77 -7.75
CA TRP A 89 18.89 -2.83 -8.78
C TRP A 89 19.25 -1.45 -9.36
N ALA A 90 18.23 -0.62 -9.65
CA ALA A 90 18.42 0.68 -10.30
C ALA A 90 18.88 1.78 -9.34
N VAL A 91 18.39 1.76 -8.10
CA VAL A 91 18.55 2.87 -7.15
C VAL A 91 19.27 2.44 -5.88
N PHE A 92 18.67 1.56 -5.07
CA PHE A 92 19.16 1.26 -3.73
C PHE A 92 20.52 0.58 -3.71
N ARG A 93 20.83 -0.25 -4.69
CA ARG A 93 22.15 -0.87 -4.84
C ARG A 93 23.28 0.17 -4.87
N HIS A 94 23.06 1.29 -5.53
CA HIS A 94 24.05 2.35 -5.67
C HIS A 94 24.14 3.24 -4.41
N LEU A 95 23.09 3.24 -3.59
CA LEU A 95 23.03 4.03 -2.38
C LEU A 95 23.60 3.33 -1.15
N ARG A 96 23.91 2.05 -1.21
CA ARG A 96 24.46 1.30 -0.06
C ARG A 96 25.78 1.87 0.47
N THR A 97 26.57 2.50 -0.40
CA THR A 97 27.83 3.17 -0.05
C THR A 97 27.70 4.68 0.11
N ALA A 98 26.52 5.22 -0.11
CA ALA A 98 26.27 6.65 -0.02
C ALA A 98 26.01 7.08 1.46
N PRO A 99 26.25 8.36 1.79
CA PRO A 99 25.88 8.90 3.09
C PRO A 99 24.38 8.71 3.39
N PRO A 100 23.99 8.49 4.66
CA PRO A 100 22.59 8.26 5.03
C PRO A 100 21.62 9.36 4.56
N LEU A 101 22.07 10.62 4.55
CA LEU A 101 21.29 11.76 4.06
C LEU A 101 20.93 11.63 2.58
N SER A 102 21.87 11.19 1.74
CA SER A 102 21.62 10.99 0.30
C SER A 102 20.55 9.92 0.07
N THR A 103 20.59 8.84 0.84
CA THR A 103 19.63 7.76 0.79
C THR A 103 18.22 8.22 1.20
N LEU A 104 18.12 9.06 2.23
CA LEU A 104 16.85 9.64 2.67
C LEU A 104 16.26 10.53 1.56
N VAL A 105 17.05 11.42 0.97
CA VAL A 105 16.59 12.33 -0.09
C VAL A 105 16.10 11.56 -1.31
N VAL A 106 16.85 10.55 -1.75
CA VAL A 106 16.45 9.73 -2.91
C VAL A 106 15.19 8.93 -2.62
N SER A 107 15.06 8.32 -1.44
CA SER A 107 13.87 7.55 -1.08
C SER A 107 12.62 8.43 -0.96
N LEU A 108 12.76 9.66 -0.45
CA LEU A 108 11.69 10.66 -0.44
C LEU A 108 11.32 11.11 -1.85
N GLY A 109 12.30 11.31 -2.73
CA GLY A 109 12.06 11.59 -4.16
C GLY A 109 11.28 10.47 -4.84
N LEU A 110 11.62 9.21 -4.56
CA LEU A 110 10.89 8.04 -5.08
C LEU A 110 9.44 7.97 -4.56
N THR A 111 9.20 8.43 -3.33
CA THR A 111 7.83 8.48 -2.77
C THR A 111 6.88 9.36 -3.59
N VAL A 112 7.42 10.37 -4.26
CA VAL A 112 6.65 11.24 -5.16
C VAL A 112 6.72 10.75 -6.61
N ALA A 113 7.87 10.29 -7.05
CA ALA A 113 8.10 9.88 -8.44
C ALA A 113 7.30 8.62 -8.82
N ILE A 114 7.27 7.60 -7.96
CA ILE A 114 6.58 6.34 -8.26
C ILE A 114 5.07 6.54 -8.46
N PRO A 115 4.31 7.19 -7.56
CA PRO A 115 2.89 7.45 -7.77
C PRO A 115 2.63 8.26 -9.04
N SER A 116 3.44 9.29 -9.29
CA SER A 116 3.29 10.13 -10.48
C SER A 116 3.50 9.34 -11.77
N LEU A 117 4.54 8.50 -11.82
CA LEU A 117 4.80 7.63 -12.98
C LEU A 117 3.68 6.60 -13.17
N VAL A 118 3.24 5.97 -12.10
CA VAL A 118 2.20 4.93 -12.16
C VAL A 118 0.87 5.51 -12.63
N THR A 119 0.48 6.69 -12.13
CA THR A 119 -0.76 7.36 -12.56
C THR A 119 -0.70 7.75 -14.04
N ILE A 120 0.45 8.21 -14.53
CA ILE A 120 0.62 8.58 -15.95
C ILE A 120 0.67 7.32 -16.85
N LEU A 121 1.46 6.31 -16.48
CA LEU A 121 1.65 5.11 -17.30
C LEU A 121 0.40 4.23 -17.37
N LEU A 122 -0.34 4.15 -16.28
CA LEU A 122 -1.55 3.34 -16.18
C LEU A 122 -2.84 4.15 -16.45
N ASP A 123 -2.72 5.45 -16.77
CA ASP A 123 -3.87 6.35 -16.94
C ASP A 123 -4.88 6.24 -15.78
N PHE A 124 -4.33 6.16 -14.56
CA PHE A 124 -5.13 5.96 -13.36
C PHE A 124 -5.67 7.29 -12.85
N SER A 125 -6.97 7.48 -12.97
CA SER A 125 -7.68 8.58 -12.31
C SER A 125 -8.35 8.06 -11.04
N PRO A 126 -7.95 8.53 -9.85
CA PRO A 126 -8.62 8.11 -8.61
C PRO A 126 -10.09 8.54 -8.66
N LYS A 127 -10.99 7.61 -8.96
CA LYS A 127 -12.42 7.85 -8.81
C LYS A 127 -12.72 7.87 -7.33
N SER A 128 -13.02 9.05 -6.82
CA SER A 128 -13.41 9.26 -5.43
C SER A 128 -14.63 8.39 -5.11
N GLY A 129 -14.46 7.36 -4.28
CA GLY A 129 -15.56 6.59 -3.69
C GLY A 129 -15.87 5.20 -4.25
N SER A 130 -15.10 4.65 -5.18
CA SER A 130 -15.28 3.25 -5.59
C SER A 130 -14.38 2.33 -4.78
N SER A 131 -14.96 1.64 -3.80
CA SER A 131 -14.32 0.46 -3.22
C SER A 131 -14.21 -0.60 -4.31
N PRO A 132 -13.08 -1.34 -4.43
CA PRO A 132 -13.00 -2.49 -5.30
C PRO A 132 -14.13 -3.46 -4.97
N HIS A 133 -14.94 -3.83 -5.96
CA HIS A 133 -16.04 -4.76 -5.76
C HIS A 133 -15.52 -6.06 -5.13
N GLY A 134 -16.03 -6.42 -3.96
CA GLY A 134 -15.81 -7.71 -3.31
C GLY A 134 -14.76 -7.78 -2.19
N VAL A 135 -14.07 -6.69 -1.85
CA VAL A 135 -13.08 -6.70 -0.74
C VAL A 135 -13.66 -6.13 0.55
N VAL A 136 -14.64 -5.25 0.46
CA VAL A 136 -15.33 -4.69 1.63
C VAL A 136 -16.83 -4.93 1.45
N PRO A 137 -17.54 -5.55 2.42
CA PRO A 137 -18.99 -5.65 2.37
C PRO A 137 -19.59 -4.24 2.30
N ASP A 138 -20.40 -3.99 1.28
CA ASP A 138 -21.16 -2.76 1.18
C ASP A 138 -22.06 -2.65 2.43
N GLY A 139 -21.69 -1.80 3.36
CA GLY A 139 -22.47 -1.50 4.56
C GLY A 139 -23.75 -0.70 4.25
N ARG A 140 -24.43 -1.00 3.15
CA ARG A 140 -25.79 -0.52 2.91
C ARG A 140 -26.76 -1.40 3.66
N THR A 141 -26.93 -1.12 4.94
CA THR A 141 -28.17 -1.47 5.62
C THR A 141 -29.25 -0.50 5.15
N VAL A 142 -30.27 -1.07 4.55
CA VAL A 142 -31.55 -0.45 4.23
C VAL A 142 -32.18 0.14 5.49
#